data_b41998dcbb51c53e38ba826e7c8377a3
#
_entry.id   b41998dcbb51c53e38ba826e7c8377a3
#
_cell.length_a   1.000
_cell.length_b   1.000
_cell.length_c   1.000
_cell.angle_alpha   90.00
_cell.angle_beta   90.00
_cell.angle_gamma   90.00
#
_symmetry.space_group_name_H-M   'P 1'
#
loop_
_entity.id
_entity.type
_entity.pdbx_description
1 polymer ?
#
loop_
_entity_poly.entity_id
_entity_poly.type
_entity_poly.pdbx_seq_one_letter_code
_entity_poly.pdbx_strand_id
1 'polypeptide(L)'
;MQDEKDLLKKLRPAMIEGDHTLASVTDKISDVTLKKRTPFHWFIGFAVAFMIAQALLFSTVWLLANGIGVWGNNQPVGWAFDIINFVWWIGIGHAGTLISAILLLLNQKWRTSINRFAEAMTLFAVACAAMFPLLHTGRPWLAAYWLFPYPNTMGIWPNFRSPLIWDVFAVSTYATVSALFWYVGLIPDFATLRDRAKNKYFRFVYAALSWGWRGSARHWHRYEITYLILAGLSTPLVLSVHSIVSFDFSVSQVPGWHATIFPPYFVAGAIFAGFAMVLILCIPLRHLYRMQDFITHTHLVFMGKVMLATGLIVVYGYAMEAFFGWYSASQYEVFMVKNRIWEGPYWWSYWLLILCNGLSIQLLWFKRFRESEFWLFLISIVVSVGMWLERFVIIVTSLHRDFLPSSWAMYSPTIIDISMFTGTIGFFFTLIYLFVRFVPIISIFEVRALLEESNVHGHHQDFEENVNEVEYTYDRTDPPNE
;
A
#
# COMPACT_ATOMS: atom_id res chain seq x y z
N MET A 1 23.58 -22.62 26.50
CA MET A 1 22.17 -23.08 26.35
C MET A 1 21.16 -21.96 26.52
N GLN A 2 21.04 -21.32 27.73
CA GLN A 2 20.09 -20.20 27.93
C GLN A 2 20.39 -19.01 27.01
N ASP A 3 21.66 -18.61 26.91
CA ASP A 3 22.12 -17.53 26.02
C ASP A 3 21.89 -17.84 24.52
N GLU A 4 21.98 -19.11 24.14
CA GLU A 4 21.76 -19.56 22.78
C GLU A 4 20.27 -19.59 22.44
N LYS A 5 19.41 -20.02 23.36
CA LYS A 5 17.94 -19.93 23.26
C LYS A 5 17.48 -18.47 23.16
N ASP A 6 18.07 -17.57 23.94
CA ASP A 6 17.78 -16.14 23.87
C ASP A 6 18.31 -15.50 22.57
N LEU A 7 19.42 -16.00 22.04
CA LEU A 7 19.93 -15.57 20.72
C LEU A 7 19.03 -16.07 19.60
N LEU A 8 18.58 -17.33 19.63
CA LEU A 8 17.65 -17.90 18.65
C LEU A 8 16.28 -17.20 18.68
N LYS A 9 15.77 -16.87 19.88
CA LYS A 9 14.56 -16.06 20.03
C LYS A 9 14.71 -14.64 19.44
N LYS A 10 15.88 -14.04 19.55
CA LYS A 10 16.20 -12.72 18.94
C LYS A 10 16.31 -12.82 17.41
N LEU A 11 16.86 -13.92 16.91
CA LEU A 11 17.04 -14.15 15.47
C LEU A 11 15.74 -14.60 14.77
N ARG A 12 14.86 -15.33 15.48
CA ARG A 12 13.57 -15.81 14.98
C ARG A 12 12.43 -15.43 15.95
N PRO A 13 12.03 -14.17 15.98
CA PRO A 13 10.94 -13.74 16.85
C PRO A 13 9.64 -14.48 16.48
N ALA A 14 8.85 -14.83 17.50
CA ALA A 14 7.56 -15.47 17.28
C ALA A 14 6.64 -14.58 16.43
N MET A 15 6.07 -15.17 15.38
CA MET A 15 5.12 -14.50 14.48
C MET A 15 3.69 -14.61 14.99
N ILE A 16 3.39 -15.57 15.83
CA ILE A 16 2.10 -15.78 16.51
C ILE A 16 2.40 -15.80 18.00
N GLU A 17 1.64 -15.05 18.78
CA GLU A 17 1.73 -15.01 20.24
C GLU A 17 0.55 -15.77 20.88
N GLY A 18 0.79 -16.41 22.02
CA GLY A 18 -0.21 -17.18 22.79
C GLY A 18 -0.38 -18.62 22.30
N ASP A 19 -1.07 -19.41 23.13
CA ASP A 19 -1.32 -20.83 22.85
C ASP A 19 -2.55 -20.99 21.95
N HIS A 20 -2.30 -21.03 20.65
CA HIS A 20 -3.33 -21.23 19.64
C HIS A 20 -3.35 -22.64 19.08
N THR A 21 -4.57 -23.17 18.88
CA THR A 21 -4.83 -24.37 18.09
C THR A 21 -5.32 -23.98 16.70
N LEU A 22 -5.27 -24.88 15.73
CA LEU A 22 -5.82 -24.66 14.38
C LEU A 22 -7.30 -24.25 14.41
N ALA A 23 -8.07 -24.80 15.38
CA ALA A 23 -9.46 -24.45 15.59
C ALA A 23 -9.59 -23.01 16.13
N SER A 24 -8.82 -22.64 17.18
CA SER A 24 -8.89 -21.31 17.78
C SER A 24 -8.49 -20.20 16.81
N VAL A 25 -7.50 -20.42 15.94
CA VAL A 25 -7.13 -19.50 14.85
C VAL A 25 -8.31 -19.28 13.92
N THR A 26 -8.91 -20.39 13.45
CA THR A 26 -10.06 -20.32 12.54
C THR A 26 -11.25 -19.62 13.19
N ASP A 27 -11.55 -19.93 14.46
CA ASP A 27 -12.65 -19.30 15.20
C ASP A 27 -12.44 -17.80 15.35
N LYS A 28 -11.27 -17.40 15.82
CA LYS A 28 -10.96 -15.99 16.11
C LYS A 28 -11.02 -15.11 14.88
N ILE A 29 -10.47 -15.59 13.74
CA ILE A 29 -10.48 -14.81 12.49
C ILE A 29 -11.88 -14.81 11.85
N SER A 30 -12.56 -15.97 11.77
CA SER A 30 -13.89 -16.05 11.15
C SER A 30 -14.97 -15.33 11.96
N ASP A 31 -14.83 -15.27 13.28
CA ASP A 31 -15.78 -14.59 14.16
C ASP A 31 -15.89 -13.09 13.89
N VAL A 32 -14.84 -12.43 13.45
CA VAL A 32 -14.90 -11.01 13.07
C VAL A 32 -15.94 -10.80 11.96
N THR A 33 -15.94 -11.68 10.97
CA THR A 33 -16.81 -11.61 9.80
C THR A 33 -18.20 -12.21 10.06
N LEU A 34 -18.29 -13.34 10.79
CA LEU A 34 -19.52 -14.09 10.98
C LEU A 34 -20.34 -13.68 12.22
N LYS A 35 -19.85 -12.76 13.06
CA LYS A 35 -20.57 -12.27 14.24
C LYS A 35 -21.99 -11.83 13.88
N LYS A 36 -22.95 -12.32 14.64
CA LYS A 36 -24.38 -12.03 14.43
C LYS A 36 -24.72 -10.55 14.61
N ARG A 37 -24.02 -9.86 15.52
CA ARG A 37 -24.19 -8.41 15.76
C ARG A 37 -22.92 -7.67 15.39
N THR A 38 -23.06 -6.70 14.49
CA THR A 38 -21.98 -5.78 14.14
C THR A 38 -21.70 -4.86 15.35
N PRO A 39 -20.44 -4.65 15.73
CA PRO A 39 -20.12 -3.75 16.84
C PRO A 39 -20.56 -2.31 16.57
N PHE A 40 -21.01 -1.61 17.62
CA PHE A 40 -21.52 -0.23 17.49
C PHE A 40 -20.46 0.74 16.95
N HIS A 41 -19.20 0.58 17.36
CA HIS A 41 -18.09 1.40 16.84
C HIS A 41 -17.89 1.26 15.32
N TRP A 42 -18.20 0.07 14.75
CA TRP A 42 -18.16 -0.12 13.30
C TRP A 42 -19.21 0.76 12.60
N PHE A 43 -20.44 0.81 13.12
CA PHE A 43 -21.50 1.64 12.53
C PHE A 43 -21.14 3.13 12.57
N ILE A 44 -20.58 3.62 13.67
CA ILE A 44 -20.12 5.02 13.77
C ILE A 44 -19.04 5.29 12.74
N GLY A 45 -17.98 4.48 12.72
CA GLY A 45 -16.86 4.67 11.80
C GLY A 45 -17.30 4.58 10.33
N PHE A 46 -18.13 3.59 10.00
CA PHE A 46 -18.71 3.45 8.66
C PHE A 46 -19.55 4.66 8.27
N ALA A 47 -20.45 5.10 9.15
CA ALA A 47 -21.32 6.25 8.89
C ALA A 47 -20.50 7.54 8.66
N VAL A 48 -19.47 7.78 9.47
CA VAL A 48 -18.58 8.93 9.31
C VAL A 48 -17.83 8.84 7.97
N ALA A 49 -17.22 7.70 7.66
CA ALA A 49 -16.52 7.49 6.40
C ALA A 49 -17.47 7.66 5.19
N PHE A 50 -18.66 7.08 5.27
CA PHE A 50 -19.66 7.17 4.22
C PHE A 50 -20.19 8.61 4.02
N MET A 51 -20.42 9.36 5.11
CA MET A 51 -20.79 10.78 5.00
C MET A 51 -19.68 11.61 4.33
N ILE A 52 -18.43 11.37 4.68
CA ILE A 52 -17.31 12.05 4.02
C ILE A 52 -17.23 11.65 2.55
N ALA A 53 -17.49 10.38 2.21
CA ALA A 53 -17.53 9.91 0.83
C ALA A 53 -18.60 10.61 -0.03
N GLN A 54 -19.69 11.12 0.57
CA GLN A 54 -20.70 11.90 -0.16
C GLN A 54 -20.12 13.20 -0.75
N ALA A 55 -19.07 13.77 -0.13
CA ALA A 55 -18.37 14.93 -0.68
C ALA A 55 -17.76 14.62 -2.07
N LEU A 56 -17.22 13.41 -2.26
CA LEU A 56 -16.74 12.95 -3.57
C LEU A 56 -17.89 12.86 -4.58
N LEU A 57 -18.99 12.22 -4.20
CA LEU A 57 -20.13 12.07 -5.11
C LEU A 57 -20.66 13.44 -5.54
N PHE A 58 -20.87 14.35 -4.59
CA PHE A 58 -21.37 15.69 -4.85
C PHE A 58 -20.43 16.49 -5.77
N SER A 59 -19.15 16.49 -5.44
CA SER A 59 -18.13 17.21 -6.22
C SER A 59 -17.98 16.63 -7.62
N THR A 60 -18.08 15.30 -7.76
CA THR A 60 -18.05 14.65 -9.08
C THR A 60 -19.25 15.05 -9.93
N VAL A 61 -20.46 15.00 -9.38
CA VAL A 61 -21.69 15.43 -10.10
C VAL A 61 -21.59 16.90 -10.50
N TRP A 62 -21.09 17.74 -9.60
CA TRP A 62 -20.90 19.18 -9.87
C TRP A 62 -19.87 19.43 -10.99
N LEU A 63 -18.75 18.71 -10.95
CA LEU A 63 -17.73 18.73 -12.00
C LEU A 63 -18.29 18.32 -13.36
N LEU A 64 -19.03 17.22 -13.42
CA LEU A 64 -19.59 16.71 -14.67
C LEU A 64 -20.66 17.64 -15.27
N ALA A 65 -21.39 18.37 -14.42
CA ALA A 65 -22.40 19.32 -14.86
C ALA A 65 -21.77 20.64 -15.37
N ASN A 66 -20.70 21.14 -14.74
CA ASN A 66 -20.12 22.46 -15.01
C ASN A 66 -18.79 22.41 -15.77
N GLY A 67 -18.15 21.23 -15.85
CA GLY A 67 -16.83 21.04 -16.46
C GLY A 67 -15.68 21.30 -15.50
N ILE A 68 -14.44 21.06 -15.96
CA ILE A 68 -13.21 21.12 -15.15
C ILE A 68 -12.87 22.54 -14.64
N GLY A 69 -13.50 23.57 -15.17
CA GLY A 69 -13.32 24.96 -14.70
C GLY A 69 -13.78 25.20 -13.26
N VAL A 70 -14.40 24.23 -12.59
CA VAL A 70 -14.73 24.30 -11.15
C VAL A 70 -13.54 24.00 -10.25
N TRP A 71 -12.46 23.43 -10.80
CA TRP A 71 -11.19 23.26 -10.12
C TRP A 71 -10.35 24.54 -10.14
N GLY A 72 -9.36 24.61 -9.27
CA GLY A 72 -8.40 25.71 -9.26
C GLY A 72 -7.36 25.68 -10.38
N ASN A 73 -7.44 24.71 -11.29
CA ASN A 73 -6.52 24.57 -12.42
C ASN A 73 -6.59 25.80 -13.32
N ASN A 74 -5.43 26.22 -13.84
CA ASN A 74 -5.30 27.37 -14.71
C ASN A 74 -4.35 27.07 -15.88
N GLN A 75 -4.08 28.06 -16.73
CA GLN A 75 -3.28 27.86 -17.95
C GLN A 75 -1.92 27.22 -17.71
N PRO A 76 -1.03 27.70 -16.80
CA PRO A 76 0.25 27.04 -16.54
C PRO A 76 0.10 25.80 -15.65
N VAL A 77 -0.82 25.84 -14.67
CA VAL A 77 -1.05 24.73 -13.74
C VAL A 77 -2.28 23.93 -14.18
N GLY A 78 -2.13 23.21 -15.28
CA GLY A 78 -3.17 22.32 -15.80
C GLY A 78 -3.31 21.04 -14.98
N TRP A 79 -2.26 20.64 -14.28
CA TRP A 79 -2.22 19.52 -13.33
C TRP A 79 -2.07 20.07 -11.92
N ALA A 80 -3.01 19.73 -11.04
CA ALA A 80 -2.98 20.15 -9.65
C ALA A 80 -3.52 19.06 -8.73
N PHE A 81 -4.51 19.34 -7.88
CA PHE A 81 -5.03 18.39 -6.89
C PHE A 81 -5.51 17.07 -7.49
N ASP A 82 -6.07 17.09 -8.67
CA ASP A 82 -6.52 15.90 -9.40
C ASP A 82 -5.36 14.90 -9.64
N ILE A 83 -4.28 15.37 -10.26
CA ILE A 83 -3.12 14.52 -10.57
C ILE A 83 -2.27 14.25 -9.31
N ILE A 84 -2.16 15.22 -8.40
CA ILE A 84 -1.52 15.00 -7.08
C ILE A 84 -2.19 13.82 -6.36
N ASN A 85 -3.51 13.82 -6.30
CA ASN A 85 -4.27 12.77 -5.63
C ASN A 85 -4.18 11.43 -6.37
N PHE A 86 -4.20 11.44 -7.72
CA PHE A 86 -3.96 10.25 -8.51
C PHE A 86 -2.63 9.59 -8.14
N VAL A 87 -1.53 10.34 -8.19
CA VAL A 87 -0.19 9.82 -7.93
C VAL A 87 -0.02 9.41 -6.46
N TRP A 88 -0.66 10.11 -5.54
CA TRP A 88 -0.64 9.75 -4.11
C TRP A 88 -1.38 8.44 -3.83
N TRP A 89 -2.60 8.26 -4.36
CA TRP A 89 -3.38 7.05 -4.17
C TRP A 89 -2.75 5.84 -4.85
N ILE A 90 -2.24 5.98 -6.07
CA ILE A 90 -1.57 4.86 -6.74
C ILE A 90 -0.30 4.43 -6.00
N GLY A 91 0.42 5.41 -5.39
CA GLY A 91 1.57 5.14 -4.52
C GLY A 91 1.21 4.30 -3.30
N ILE A 92 0.13 4.65 -2.60
CA ILE A 92 -0.37 3.89 -1.45
C ILE A 92 -0.69 2.43 -1.84
N GLY A 93 -1.25 2.21 -3.01
CA GLY A 93 -1.61 0.89 -3.50
C GLY A 93 -0.44 -0.09 -3.63
N HIS A 94 0.79 0.38 -3.78
CA HIS A 94 1.94 -0.48 -4.08
C HIS A 94 2.36 -1.41 -2.95
N ALA A 95 2.25 -0.97 -1.69
CA ALA A 95 2.75 -1.77 -0.56
C ALA A 95 2.00 -3.09 -0.38
N GLY A 96 0.70 -3.12 -0.67
CA GLY A 96 -0.06 -4.35 -0.51
C GLY A 96 0.41 -5.46 -1.43
N THR A 97 0.62 -5.15 -2.70
CA THR A 97 1.16 -6.14 -3.66
C THR A 97 2.61 -6.49 -3.35
N LEU A 98 3.43 -5.53 -2.88
CA LEU A 98 4.79 -5.81 -2.42
C LEU A 98 4.78 -6.79 -1.24
N ILE A 99 3.96 -6.53 -0.21
CA ILE A 99 3.83 -7.40 0.96
C ILE A 99 3.39 -8.80 0.55
N SER A 100 2.40 -8.89 -0.33
CA SER A 100 1.84 -10.19 -0.70
C SER A 100 2.71 -10.95 -1.70
N ALA A 101 3.24 -10.30 -2.72
CA ALA A 101 3.99 -10.94 -3.79
C ALA A 101 5.49 -11.03 -3.50
N ILE A 102 6.16 -9.89 -3.29
CA ILE A 102 7.63 -9.88 -3.13
C ILE A 102 8.05 -10.59 -1.85
N LEU A 103 7.38 -10.33 -0.73
CA LEU A 103 7.71 -11.03 0.51
C LEU A 103 7.35 -12.52 0.47
N LEU A 104 6.36 -12.94 -0.36
CA LEU A 104 6.10 -14.35 -0.63
C LEU A 104 7.28 -14.99 -1.37
N LEU A 105 7.74 -14.38 -2.46
CA LEU A 105 8.88 -14.89 -3.24
C LEU A 105 10.19 -14.91 -2.44
N LEU A 106 10.36 -13.95 -1.51
CA LEU A 106 11.47 -13.91 -0.57
C LEU A 106 11.27 -14.81 0.66
N ASN A 107 10.19 -15.60 0.69
CA ASN A 107 9.84 -16.53 1.77
C ASN A 107 9.78 -15.86 3.17
N GLN A 108 9.29 -14.61 3.23
CA GLN A 108 9.16 -13.85 4.48
C GLN A 108 7.85 -14.18 5.19
N LYS A 109 7.93 -14.84 6.34
CA LYS A 109 6.78 -15.36 7.07
C LYS A 109 5.93 -14.26 7.75
N TRP A 110 6.53 -13.15 8.13
CA TRP A 110 5.81 -12.04 8.77
C TRP A 110 4.74 -11.39 7.88
N ARG A 111 4.76 -11.61 6.55
CA ARG A 111 3.72 -11.14 5.65
C ARG A 111 2.35 -11.77 5.92
N THR A 112 2.33 -13.01 6.43
CA THR A 112 1.15 -13.88 6.52
C THR A 112 -0.02 -13.26 7.27
N SER A 113 0.26 -12.49 8.33
CA SER A 113 -0.75 -11.83 9.14
C SER A 113 -1.24 -10.49 8.58
N ILE A 114 -0.55 -9.91 7.60
CA ILE A 114 -0.85 -8.57 7.10
C ILE A 114 -1.21 -8.53 5.61
N ASN A 115 -0.93 -9.60 4.85
CA ASN A 115 -1.10 -9.60 3.40
C ASN A 115 -2.56 -9.31 2.96
N ARG A 116 -3.56 -9.94 3.59
CA ARG A 116 -4.96 -9.83 3.15
C ARG A 116 -5.51 -8.40 3.19
N PHE A 117 -5.31 -7.70 4.31
CA PHE A 117 -5.80 -6.33 4.37
C PHE A 117 -4.91 -5.37 3.56
N ALA A 118 -3.62 -5.66 3.40
CA ALA A 118 -2.74 -4.90 2.54
C ALA A 118 -3.12 -5.02 1.05
N GLU A 119 -3.49 -6.23 0.58
CA GLU A 119 -4.04 -6.47 -0.76
C GLU A 119 -5.36 -5.73 -0.98
N ALA A 120 -6.28 -5.79 -0.01
CA ALA A 120 -7.54 -5.05 -0.06
C ALA A 120 -7.30 -3.54 -0.12
N MET A 121 -6.38 -3.02 0.71
CA MET A 121 -5.95 -1.62 0.69
C MET A 121 -5.46 -1.20 -0.71
N THR A 122 -4.66 -2.06 -1.36
CA THR A 122 -4.20 -1.83 -2.74
C THR A 122 -5.36 -1.58 -3.69
N LEU A 123 -6.34 -2.48 -3.72
CA LEU A 123 -7.47 -2.36 -4.65
C LEU A 123 -8.31 -1.12 -4.37
N PHE A 124 -8.51 -0.77 -3.12
CA PHE A 124 -9.28 0.42 -2.74
C PHE A 124 -8.53 1.70 -3.07
N ALA A 125 -7.23 1.72 -2.87
CA ALA A 125 -6.38 2.85 -3.26
C ALA A 125 -6.34 3.02 -4.79
N VAL A 126 -6.22 1.92 -5.55
CA VAL A 126 -6.27 1.95 -7.02
C VAL A 126 -7.65 2.41 -7.52
N ALA A 127 -8.74 2.01 -6.86
CA ALA A 127 -10.07 2.50 -7.20
C ALA A 127 -10.19 4.03 -6.98
N CYS A 128 -9.62 4.56 -5.90
CA CYS A 128 -9.55 6.00 -5.68
C CYS A 128 -8.66 6.69 -6.74
N ALA A 129 -7.51 6.11 -7.05
CA ALA A 129 -6.58 6.67 -8.04
C ALA A 129 -7.21 6.75 -9.43
N ALA A 130 -7.80 5.66 -9.91
CA ALA A 130 -8.32 5.54 -11.28
C ALA A 130 -9.43 6.55 -11.62
N MET A 131 -10.11 7.11 -10.62
CA MET A 131 -11.13 8.14 -10.84
C MET A 131 -10.56 9.45 -11.35
N PHE A 132 -9.39 9.88 -10.87
CA PHE A 132 -8.84 11.20 -11.17
C PHE A 132 -8.48 11.39 -12.65
N PRO A 133 -7.76 10.48 -13.34
CA PRO A 133 -7.49 10.62 -14.77
C PRO A 133 -8.77 10.67 -15.62
N LEU A 134 -9.79 9.87 -15.24
CA LEU A 134 -11.08 9.89 -15.93
C LEU A 134 -11.80 11.23 -15.76
N LEU A 135 -11.83 11.78 -14.56
CA LEU A 135 -12.46 13.06 -14.25
C LEU A 135 -11.67 14.24 -14.83
N HIS A 136 -10.33 14.12 -14.90
CA HIS A 136 -9.46 15.12 -15.51
C HIS A 136 -9.76 15.37 -16.98
N THR A 137 -10.29 14.36 -17.71
CA THR A 137 -10.74 14.57 -19.10
C THR A 137 -11.94 15.52 -19.21
N GLY A 138 -12.59 15.85 -18.09
CA GLY A 138 -13.78 16.70 -18.00
C GLY A 138 -15.07 16.06 -18.52
N ARG A 139 -14.93 15.10 -19.44
CA ARG A 139 -16.04 14.36 -20.07
C ARG A 139 -15.72 12.86 -20.12
N PRO A 140 -15.78 12.16 -18.97
CA PRO A 140 -15.35 10.76 -18.86
C PRO A 140 -16.05 9.80 -19.82
N TRP A 141 -17.29 10.08 -20.24
CA TRP A 141 -18.00 9.30 -21.25
C TRP A 141 -17.38 9.35 -22.64
N LEU A 142 -16.52 10.34 -22.93
CA LEU A 142 -15.77 10.41 -24.18
C LEU A 142 -14.40 9.74 -24.06
N ALA A 143 -13.93 9.40 -22.88
CA ALA A 143 -12.61 8.83 -22.67
C ALA A 143 -12.44 7.50 -23.44
N ALA A 144 -13.42 6.62 -23.40
CA ALA A 144 -13.40 5.37 -24.15
C ALA A 144 -13.38 5.59 -25.68
N TYR A 145 -14.10 6.61 -26.15
CA TYR A 145 -14.16 6.94 -27.56
C TYR A 145 -12.84 7.55 -28.08
N TRP A 146 -12.12 8.30 -27.27
CA TRP A 146 -10.85 8.90 -27.63
C TRP A 146 -9.66 7.97 -27.39
N LEU A 147 -9.78 7.06 -26.44
CA LEU A 147 -8.74 6.11 -26.08
C LEU A 147 -8.74 4.87 -26.98
N PHE A 148 -9.94 4.37 -27.32
CA PHE A 148 -10.16 3.18 -28.14
C PHE A 148 -11.19 3.44 -29.24
N PRO A 149 -10.80 3.52 -30.51
CA PRO A 149 -9.49 3.32 -31.12
C PRO A 149 -8.66 4.63 -31.15
N TYR A 150 -7.68 4.72 -30.29
CA TYR A 150 -6.74 5.83 -30.27
C TYR A 150 -5.80 5.79 -31.48
N PRO A 151 -5.54 6.91 -32.15
CA PRO A 151 -6.25 8.20 -32.25
C PRO A 151 -7.06 8.31 -33.55
N ASN A 152 -7.76 7.27 -33.97
CA ASN A 152 -8.39 7.15 -35.28
C ASN A 152 -9.41 8.24 -35.58
N THR A 153 -10.11 8.72 -34.56
CA THR A 153 -11.11 9.80 -34.71
C THR A 153 -10.52 11.13 -35.11
N MET A 154 -9.21 11.31 -34.98
CA MET A 154 -8.47 12.50 -35.38
C MET A 154 -7.82 12.35 -36.78
N GLY A 155 -7.92 11.17 -37.40
CA GLY A 155 -7.33 10.89 -38.72
C GLY A 155 -5.79 10.85 -38.73
N ILE A 156 -5.15 10.70 -37.56
CA ILE A 156 -3.69 10.66 -37.41
C ILE A 156 -3.24 9.26 -36.98
N TRP A 157 -1.98 8.93 -37.27
CA TRP A 157 -1.40 7.66 -36.86
C TRP A 157 -1.32 7.55 -35.31
N PRO A 158 -1.63 6.35 -34.75
CA PRO A 158 -1.46 6.09 -33.34
C PRO A 158 -0.05 6.42 -32.87
N ASN A 159 0.08 7.24 -31.83
CA ASN A 159 1.35 7.59 -31.24
C ASN A 159 1.41 7.12 -29.79
N PHE A 160 2.00 5.93 -29.57
CA PHE A 160 2.19 5.34 -28.25
C PHE A 160 3.44 5.86 -27.50
N ARG A 161 3.99 7.01 -27.88
CA ARG A 161 5.15 7.62 -27.22
C ARG A 161 4.78 8.40 -25.95
N SER A 162 3.51 8.69 -25.75
CA SER A 162 3.04 9.40 -24.56
C SER A 162 2.98 8.47 -23.34
N PRO A 163 3.64 8.80 -22.24
CA PRO A 163 3.51 8.05 -20.99
C PRO A 163 2.07 7.99 -20.46
N LEU A 164 1.25 9.00 -20.72
CA LEU A 164 -0.15 9.03 -20.31
C LEU A 164 -0.97 7.85 -20.86
N ILE A 165 -0.67 7.40 -22.09
CA ILE A 165 -1.32 6.21 -22.63
C ILE A 165 -0.76 4.92 -22.00
N TRP A 166 0.54 4.91 -21.67
CA TRP A 166 1.15 3.79 -20.97
C TRP A 166 0.57 3.59 -19.58
N ASP A 167 0.25 4.69 -18.86
CA ASP A 167 -0.41 4.66 -17.58
C ASP A 167 -1.75 3.94 -17.61
N VAL A 168 -2.55 4.15 -18.65
CA VAL A 168 -3.85 3.47 -18.78
C VAL A 168 -3.67 1.95 -18.82
N PHE A 169 -2.70 1.46 -19.59
CA PHE A 169 -2.39 0.03 -19.66
C PHE A 169 -1.75 -0.48 -18.37
N ALA A 170 -0.80 0.27 -17.81
CA ALA A 170 -0.08 -0.12 -16.60
C ALA A 170 -1.03 -0.22 -15.40
N VAL A 171 -1.83 0.82 -15.14
CA VAL A 171 -2.78 0.86 -14.02
C VAL A 171 -3.88 -0.18 -14.20
N SER A 172 -4.43 -0.36 -15.42
CA SER A 172 -5.46 -1.35 -15.69
C SER A 172 -4.94 -2.78 -15.49
N THR A 173 -3.74 -3.07 -15.99
CA THR A 173 -3.10 -4.38 -15.81
C THR A 173 -2.80 -4.65 -14.35
N TYR A 174 -2.25 -3.65 -13.66
CA TYR A 174 -1.97 -3.74 -12.23
C TYR A 174 -3.23 -3.99 -11.39
N ALA A 175 -4.30 -3.23 -11.66
CA ALA A 175 -5.59 -3.41 -10.99
C ALA A 175 -6.14 -4.82 -11.20
N THR A 176 -6.08 -5.32 -12.45
CA THR A 176 -6.58 -6.65 -12.81
C THR A 176 -5.78 -7.75 -12.14
N VAL A 177 -4.46 -7.71 -12.23
CA VAL A 177 -3.60 -8.75 -11.62
C VAL A 177 -3.69 -8.71 -10.11
N SER A 178 -3.72 -7.53 -9.49
CA SER A 178 -3.88 -7.39 -8.04
C SER A 178 -5.24 -7.91 -7.57
N ALA A 179 -6.32 -7.64 -8.32
CA ALA A 179 -7.66 -8.18 -8.02
C ALA A 179 -7.69 -9.71 -8.12
N LEU A 180 -7.09 -10.28 -9.16
CA LEU A 180 -6.99 -11.74 -9.32
C LEU A 180 -6.14 -12.36 -8.20
N PHE A 181 -5.01 -11.76 -7.86
CA PHE A 181 -4.13 -12.24 -6.81
C PHE A 181 -4.85 -12.25 -5.45
N TRP A 182 -5.49 -11.15 -5.08
CA TRP A 182 -6.30 -11.04 -3.87
C TRP A 182 -7.46 -12.04 -3.85
N TYR A 183 -8.22 -12.16 -4.96
CA TYR A 183 -9.36 -13.04 -5.04
C TYR A 183 -8.95 -14.52 -4.95
N VAL A 184 -7.93 -14.94 -5.69
CA VAL A 184 -7.40 -16.32 -5.63
C VAL A 184 -7.00 -16.65 -4.19
N GLY A 185 -6.29 -15.73 -3.54
CA GLY A 185 -5.92 -15.87 -2.15
C GLY A 185 -7.11 -16.05 -1.19
N LEU A 186 -8.26 -15.43 -1.46
CA LEU A 186 -9.46 -15.51 -0.62
C LEU A 186 -10.29 -16.78 -0.81
N ILE A 187 -10.11 -17.52 -1.90
CA ILE A 187 -10.96 -18.70 -2.21
C ILE A 187 -11.02 -19.71 -1.07
N PRO A 188 -9.90 -20.15 -0.46
CA PRO A 188 -9.94 -21.08 0.69
C PRO A 188 -10.61 -20.48 1.93
N ASP A 189 -10.41 -19.18 2.16
CA ASP A 189 -11.00 -18.48 3.29
C ASP A 189 -12.51 -18.33 3.12
N PHE A 190 -13.01 -18.02 1.92
CA PHE A 190 -14.44 -18.02 1.61
C PHE A 190 -15.08 -19.39 1.77
N ALA A 191 -14.39 -20.46 1.42
CA ALA A 191 -14.88 -21.82 1.68
C ALA A 191 -15.03 -22.09 3.19
N THR A 192 -14.08 -21.65 4.00
CA THR A 192 -14.14 -21.74 5.46
C THR A 192 -15.33 -20.95 6.01
N LEU A 193 -15.56 -19.72 5.52
CA LEU A 193 -16.72 -18.92 5.92
C LEU A 193 -18.05 -19.54 5.47
N ARG A 194 -18.12 -20.12 4.27
CA ARG A 194 -19.27 -20.85 3.76
C ARG A 194 -19.69 -21.97 4.73
N ASP A 195 -18.71 -22.76 5.14
CA ASP A 195 -18.95 -23.96 5.96
C ASP A 195 -19.38 -23.58 7.40
N ARG A 196 -18.97 -22.40 7.87
CA ARG A 196 -19.27 -21.86 9.20
C ARG A 196 -20.49 -20.92 9.26
N ALA A 197 -20.92 -20.38 8.12
CA ALA A 197 -22.01 -19.43 8.06
C ALA A 197 -23.35 -20.05 8.46
N LYS A 198 -23.96 -19.54 9.55
CA LYS A 198 -25.30 -19.96 10.02
C LYS A 198 -26.42 -19.37 9.15
N ASN A 199 -26.22 -18.17 8.61
CA ASN A 199 -27.20 -17.51 7.75
C ASN A 199 -27.09 -18.07 6.32
N LYS A 200 -28.24 -18.54 5.77
CA LYS A 200 -28.30 -19.14 4.43
C LYS A 200 -27.89 -18.19 3.31
N TYR A 201 -28.15 -16.89 3.46
CA TYR A 201 -27.75 -15.90 2.44
C TYR A 201 -26.23 -15.71 2.41
N PHE A 202 -25.60 -15.54 3.56
CA PHE A 202 -24.13 -15.48 3.63
C PHE A 202 -23.48 -16.78 3.17
N ARG A 203 -24.06 -17.93 3.54
CA ARG A 203 -23.57 -19.23 3.04
C ARG A 203 -23.65 -19.30 1.53
N PHE A 204 -24.74 -18.85 0.92
CA PHE A 204 -24.86 -18.83 -0.54
C PHE A 204 -23.84 -17.90 -1.20
N VAL A 205 -23.65 -16.68 -0.67
CA VAL A 205 -22.67 -15.73 -1.19
C VAL A 205 -21.26 -16.29 -1.09
N TYR A 206 -20.86 -16.81 0.09
CA TYR A 206 -19.53 -17.41 0.24
C TYR A 206 -19.37 -18.71 -0.56
N ALA A 207 -20.44 -19.47 -0.80
CA ALA A 207 -20.39 -20.63 -1.70
C ALA A 207 -20.11 -20.22 -3.15
N ALA A 208 -20.74 -19.17 -3.63
CA ALA A 208 -20.46 -18.61 -4.94
C ALA A 208 -19.02 -18.07 -5.05
N LEU A 209 -18.57 -17.28 -4.04
CA LEU A 209 -17.23 -16.71 -3.99
C LEU A 209 -16.11 -17.75 -3.81
N SER A 210 -16.39 -18.90 -3.17
CA SER A 210 -15.42 -19.97 -3.00
C SER A 210 -15.23 -20.85 -4.24
N TRP A 211 -16.00 -20.60 -5.31
CA TRP A 211 -15.91 -21.25 -6.61
C TRP A 211 -15.78 -22.77 -6.56
N GLY A 212 -16.61 -23.42 -5.70
CA GLY A 212 -16.61 -24.87 -5.54
C GLY A 212 -15.40 -25.45 -4.81
N TRP A 213 -14.64 -24.66 -4.09
CA TRP A 213 -13.50 -25.11 -3.30
C TRP A 213 -13.90 -26.16 -2.26
N ARG A 214 -13.19 -27.30 -2.24
CA ARG A 214 -13.46 -28.45 -1.33
C ARG A 214 -12.24 -28.84 -0.49
N GLY A 215 -11.12 -28.15 -0.60
CA GLY A 215 -9.91 -28.43 0.17
C GLY A 215 -9.21 -29.75 -0.18
N SER A 216 -9.45 -30.32 -1.38
CA SER A 216 -8.75 -31.54 -1.81
C SER A 216 -7.28 -31.24 -2.13
N ALA A 217 -6.40 -32.26 -2.04
CA ALA A 217 -4.99 -32.11 -2.41
C ALA A 217 -4.78 -31.53 -3.81
N ARG A 218 -5.65 -31.89 -4.77
CA ARG A 218 -5.62 -31.31 -6.13
C ARG A 218 -5.97 -29.83 -6.15
N HIS A 219 -6.89 -29.36 -5.29
CA HIS A 219 -7.23 -27.93 -5.19
C HIS A 219 -6.06 -27.16 -4.58
N TRP A 220 -5.44 -27.68 -3.51
CA TRP A 220 -4.29 -27.04 -2.87
C TRP A 220 -3.11 -26.95 -3.83
N HIS A 221 -2.74 -28.02 -4.50
CA HIS A 221 -1.65 -28.02 -5.47
C HIS A 221 -1.87 -26.97 -6.59
N ARG A 222 -3.08 -26.88 -7.15
CA ARG A 222 -3.41 -25.86 -8.17
C ARG A 222 -3.39 -24.46 -7.60
N TYR A 223 -3.87 -24.29 -6.37
CA TYR A 223 -3.85 -23.00 -5.69
C TYR A 223 -2.42 -22.51 -5.50
N GLU A 224 -1.55 -23.32 -4.95
CA GLU A 224 -0.15 -22.95 -4.69
C GLU A 224 0.57 -22.52 -5.98
N ILE A 225 0.44 -23.29 -7.05
CA ILE A 225 1.03 -22.96 -8.34
C ILE A 225 0.45 -21.65 -8.88
N THR A 226 -0.87 -21.48 -8.87
CA THR A 226 -1.52 -20.27 -9.39
C THR A 226 -1.14 -19.04 -8.59
N TYR A 227 -1.12 -19.18 -7.26
CA TYR A 227 -0.78 -18.08 -6.35
C TYR A 227 0.69 -17.66 -6.52
N LEU A 228 1.59 -18.62 -6.71
CA LEU A 228 3.02 -18.36 -6.98
C LEU A 228 3.24 -17.68 -8.34
N ILE A 229 2.52 -18.12 -9.39
CA ILE A 229 2.58 -17.48 -10.72
C ILE A 229 2.08 -16.04 -10.64
N LEU A 230 0.95 -15.82 -9.96
CA LEU A 230 0.41 -14.46 -9.79
C LEU A 230 1.36 -13.58 -8.97
N ALA A 231 2.03 -14.08 -7.95
CA ALA A 231 3.06 -13.36 -7.23
C ALA A 231 4.24 -13.01 -8.13
N GLY A 232 4.68 -13.96 -8.96
CA GLY A 232 5.74 -13.73 -9.95
C GLY A 232 5.39 -12.65 -10.99
N LEU A 233 4.14 -12.62 -11.45
CA LEU A 233 3.64 -11.58 -12.36
C LEU A 233 3.45 -10.23 -11.67
N SER A 234 2.96 -10.23 -10.44
CA SER A 234 2.71 -8.99 -9.67
C SER A 234 4.00 -8.24 -9.32
N THR A 235 5.09 -8.95 -9.10
CA THR A 235 6.37 -8.35 -8.69
C THR A 235 6.92 -7.34 -9.71
N PRO A 236 7.14 -7.67 -11.00
CA PRO A 236 7.58 -6.68 -11.98
C PRO A 236 6.50 -5.63 -12.26
N LEU A 237 5.20 -5.96 -12.14
CA LEU A 237 4.13 -4.98 -12.32
C LEU A 237 4.15 -3.88 -11.26
N VAL A 238 4.39 -4.21 -10.00
CA VAL A 238 4.54 -3.22 -8.93
C VAL A 238 5.63 -2.21 -9.26
N LEU A 239 6.79 -2.69 -9.72
CA LEU A 239 7.92 -1.82 -10.07
C LEU A 239 7.62 -1.01 -11.33
N SER A 240 7.04 -1.63 -12.36
CA SER A 240 6.80 -0.99 -13.66
C SER A 240 5.72 0.07 -13.62
N VAL A 241 4.61 -0.15 -12.91
CA VAL A 241 3.51 0.84 -12.85
C VAL A 241 4.00 2.18 -12.31
N HIS A 242 4.74 2.17 -11.21
CA HIS A 242 5.21 3.42 -10.61
C HIS A 242 6.35 4.05 -11.41
N SER A 243 7.14 3.24 -12.12
CA SER A 243 8.11 3.75 -13.09
C SER A 243 7.40 4.45 -14.26
N ILE A 244 6.30 3.87 -14.76
CA ILE A 244 5.51 4.46 -15.86
C ILE A 244 4.87 5.78 -15.41
N VAL A 245 4.21 5.80 -14.24
CA VAL A 245 3.67 7.05 -13.66
C VAL A 245 4.76 8.12 -13.49
N SER A 246 5.99 7.72 -13.16
CA SER A 246 7.09 8.67 -13.07
C SER A 246 7.52 9.24 -14.43
N PHE A 247 7.31 8.48 -15.52
CA PHE A 247 7.62 8.93 -16.87
C PHE A 247 6.71 10.08 -17.33
N ASP A 248 5.51 10.25 -16.77
CA ASP A 248 4.68 11.42 -17.00
C ASP A 248 5.42 12.74 -16.70
N PHE A 249 6.37 12.68 -15.79
CA PHE A 249 7.22 13.79 -15.39
C PHE A 249 8.60 13.71 -16.06
N SER A 250 9.31 12.60 -15.89
CA SER A 250 10.74 12.50 -16.23
C SER A 250 11.07 12.56 -17.72
N VAL A 251 10.12 12.24 -18.60
CA VAL A 251 10.31 12.40 -20.07
C VAL A 251 9.83 13.74 -20.59
N SER A 252 9.22 14.59 -19.74
CA SER A 252 8.81 15.94 -20.10
C SER A 252 10.02 16.87 -20.18
N GLN A 253 9.80 18.05 -20.76
CA GLN A 253 10.83 19.10 -20.84
C GLN A 253 10.66 20.19 -19.77
N VAL A 254 9.69 20.04 -18.88
CA VAL A 254 9.41 21.03 -17.81
C VAL A 254 10.57 21.03 -16.81
N PRO A 255 11.11 22.20 -16.44
CA PRO A 255 12.16 22.31 -15.44
C PRO A 255 11.71 21.69 -14.11
N GLY A 256 12.57 20.84 -13.51
CA GLY A 256 12.27 20.10 -12.30
C GLY A 256 11.44 18.82 -12.49
N TRP A 257 11.03 18.53 -13.72
CA TRP A 257 10.43 17.24 -14.08
C TRP A 257 11.41 16.34 -14.85
N HIS A 258 12.21 16.93 -15.73
CA HIS A 258 13.17 16.21 -16.56
C HIS A 258 14.35 15.67 -15.75
N ALA A 259 14.12 14.55 -15.04
CA ALA A 259 15.11 13.93 -14.17
C ALA A 259 15.08 12.40 -14.24
N THR A 260 16.25 11.81 -14.52
CA THR A 260 16.40 10.34 -14.64
C THR A 260 16.24 9.61 -13.30
N ILE A 261 16.37 10.31 -12.18
CA ILE A 261 16.18 9.74 -10.83
C ILE A 261 14.72 9.40 -10.50
N PHE A 262 13.75 9.97 -11.23
CA PHE A 262 12.34 9.85 -10.90
C PHE A 262 11.84 8.39 -10.85
N PRO A 263 12.09 7.50 -11.83
CA PRO A 263 11.56 6.15 -11.79
C PRO A 263 11.95 5.37 -10.52
N PRO A 264 13.22 5.19 -10.16
CA PRO A 264 13.59 4.48 -8.94
C PRO A 264 13.14 5.20 -7.65
N TYR A 265 13.17 6.51 -7.65
CA TYR A 265 12.75 7.34 -6.53
C TYR A 265 11.23 7.24 -6.29
N PHE A 266 10.41 7.28 -7.36
CA PHE A 266 8.96 7.11 -7.26
C PHE A 266 8.56 5.72 -6.75
N VAL A 267 9.26 4.67 -7.19
CA VAL A 267 9.04 3.31 -6.69
C VAL A 267 9.35 3.22 -5.19
N ALA A 268 10.48 3.76 -4.75
CA ALA A 268 10.84 3.79 -3.33
C ALA A 268 9.81 4.59 -2.50
N GLY A 269 9.37 5.74 -3.03
CA GLY A 269 8.33 6.58 -2.42
C GLY A 269 6.98 5.88 -2.31
N ALA A 270 6.60 5.09 -3.31
CA ALA A 270 5.38 4.29 -3.27
C ALA A 270 5.42 3.22 -2.19
N ILE A 271 6.54 2.51 -2.05
CA ILE A 271 6.74 1.53 -0.99
C ILE A 271 6.68 2.23 0.37
N PHE A 272 7.35 3.35 0.52
CA PHE A 272 7.38 4.16 1.72
C PHE A 272 5.99 4.64 2.15
N ALA A 273 5.24 5.26 1.24
CA ALA A 273 3.86 5.71 1.46
C ALA A 273 2.92 4.56 1.78
N GLY A 274 3.06 3.45 1.08
CA GLY A 274 2.21 2.29 1.25
C GLY A 274 2.42 1.61 2.60
N PHE A 275 3.65 1.43 3.08
CA PHE A 275 3.90 0.90 4.43
C PHE A 275 3.41 1.86 5.52
N ALA A 276 3.50 3.17 5.32
CA ALA A 276 2.90 4.14 6.21
C ALA A 276 1.38 3.94 6.31
N MET A 277 0.69 3.79 5.18
CA MET A 277 -0.76 3.54 5.17
C MET A 277 -1.12 2.18 5.78
N VAL A 278 -0.33 1.13 5.53
CA VAL A 278 -0.53 -0.17 6.19
C VAL A 278 -0.45 -0.03 7.70
N LEU A 279 0.51 0.71 8.25
CA LEU A 279 0.61 0.97 9.70
C LEU A 279 -0.55 1.79 10.23
N ILE A 280 -1.00 2.82 9.50
CA ILE A 280 -2.18 3.64 9.86
C ILE A 280 -3.43 2.77 10.00
N LEU A 281 -3.60 1.76 9.14
CA LEU A 281 -4.74 0.84 9.19
C LEU A 281 -4.53 -0.28 10.21
N CYS A 282 -3.34 -0.88 10.23
CA CYS A 282 -3.02 -2.07 11.00
C CYS A 282 -3.08 -1.81 12.51
N ILE A 283 -2.52 -0.69 12.99
CA ILE A 283 -2.46 -0.39 14.41
C ILE A 283 -3.85 -0.24 15.03
N PRO A 284 -4.80 0.54 14.47
CA PRO A 284 -6.17 0.56 14.99
C PRO A 284 -6.90 -0.78 14.84
N LEU A 285 -6.77 -1.47 13.70
CA LEU A 285 -7.46 -2.74 13.45
C LEU A 285 -7.06 -3.82 14.46
N ARG A 286 -5.76 -3.96 14.78
CA ARG A 286 -5.31 -4.95 15.75
C ARG A 286 -5.90 -4.73 17.14
N HIS A 287 -6.14 -3.49 17.55
CA HIS A 287 -6.76 -3.17 18.84
C HIS A 287 -8.28 -3.34 18.82
N LEU A 288 -8.96 -2.79 17.81
CA LEU A 288 -10.42 -2.84 17.69
C LEU A 288 -10.96 -4.27 17.59
N TYR A 289 -10.23 -5.14 16.87
CA TYR A 289 -10.63 -6.53 16.65
C TYR A 289 -9.86 -7.54 17.51
N ARG A 290 -9.00 -7.07 18.44
CA ARG A 290 -8.21 -7.91 19.36
C ARG A 290 -7.35 -8.95 18.63
N MET A 291 -6.63 -8.50 17.60
CA MET A 291 -5.78 -9.34 16.74
C MET A 291 -4.29 -9.23 17.09
N GLN A 292 -3.95 -8.80 18.31
CA GLN A 292 -2.56 -8.59 18.75
C GLN A 292 -1.74 -9.87 18.67
N ASP A 293 -2.36 -11.02 18.91
CA ASP A 293 -1.70 -12.33 18.85
C ASP A 293 -1.22 -12.72 17.45
N PHE A 294 -1.94 -12.25 16.40
CA PHE A 294 -1.60 -12.54 14.99
C PHE A 294 -0.82 -11.41 14.34
N ILE A 295 -1.17 -10.17 14.68
CA ILE A 295 -0.41 -8.99 14.26
C ILE A 295 0.43 -8.55 15.45
N THR A 296 1.54 -9.22 15.67
CA THR A 296 2.40 -9.00 16.83
C THR A 296 3.19 -7.72 16.71
N HIS A 297 3.79 -7.28 17.80
CA HIS A 297 4.68 -6.13 17.82
C HIS A 297 5.85 -6.26 16.82
N THR A 298 6.33 -7.47 16.59
CA THR A 298 7.39 -7.78 15.62
C THR A 298 7.02 -7.35 14.20
N HIS A 299 5.76 -7.56 13.77
CA HIS A 299 5.28 -7.12 12.46
C HIS A 299 5.39 -5.59 12.31
N LEU A 300 4.98 -4.84 13.34
CA LEU A 300 5.05 -3.38 13.33
C LEU A 300 6.50 -2.87 13.22
N VAL A 301 7.41 -3.49 13.97
CA VAL A 301 8.83 -3.16 13.94
C VAL A 301 9.45 -3.45 12.56
N PHE A 302 9.08 -4.56 11.91
CA PHE A 302 9.57 -4.87 10.57
C PHE A 302 9.05 -3.87 9.53
N MET A 303 7.77 -3.51 9.58
CA MET A 303 7.22 -2.46 8.72
C MET A 303 7.93 -1.12 8.94
N GLY A 304 8.20 -0.73 10.19
CA GLY A 304 8.98 0.46 10.52
C GLY A 304 10.41 0.43 9.96
N LYS A 305 11.07 -0.74 9.93
CA LYS A 305 12.40 -0.90 9.31
C LYS A 305 12.34 -0.74 7.79
N VAL A 306 11.32 -1.28 7.14
CA VAL A 306 11.13 -1.12 5.69
C VAL A 306 10.85 0.36 5.36
N MET A 307 10.00 1.03 6.15
CA MET A 307 9.79 2.48 6.02
C MET A 307 11.08 3.28 6.15
N LEU A 308 11.92 2.96 7.14
CA LEU A 308 13.21 3.64 7.31
C LEU A 308 14.09 3.45 6.06
N ALA A 309 14.24 2.21 5.58
CA ALA A 309 15.09 1.90 4.43
C ALA A 309 14.61 2.60 3.16
N THR A 310 13.32 2.52 2.85
CA THR A 310 12.74 3.14 1.64
C THR A 310 12.69 4.66 1.76
N GLY A 311 12.41 5.20 2.95
CA GLY A 311 12.43 6.62 3.21
C GLY A 311 13.83 7.24 3.06
N LEU A 312 14.90 6.53 3.41
CA LEU A 312 16.28 6.99 3.14
C LEU A 312 16.56 7.08 1.63
N ILE A 313 16.03 6.15 0.82
CA ILE A 313 16.13 6.23 -0.64
C ILE A 313 15.37 7.45 -1.16
N VAL A 314 14.20 7.75 -0.59
CA VAL A 314 13.40 8.93 -0.94
C VAL A 314 14.16 10.22 -0.61
N VAL A 315 14.77 10.31 0.58
CA VAL A 315 15.60 11.46 0.98
C VAL A 315 16.80 11.64 0.05
N TYR A 316 17.44 10.54 -0.33
CA TYR A 316 18.49 10.56 -1.35
C TYR A 316 17.95 11.12 -2.67
N GLY A 317 16.74 10.71 -3.09
CA GLY A 317 16.07 11.26 -4.28
C GLY A 317 15.91 12.77 -4.23
N TYR A 318 15.44 13.33 -3.11
CA TYR A 318 15.30 14.78 -2.92
C TYR A 318 16.64 15.50 -3.02
N ALA A 319 17.67 14.95 -2.39
CA ALA A 319 19.02 15.52 -2.43
C ALA A 319 19.57 15.52 -3.86
N MET A 320 19.39 14.44 -4.60
CA MET A 320 19.88 14.30 -5.98
C MET A 320 19.11 15.21 -6.94
N GLU A 321 17.79 15.33 -6.80
CA GLU A 321 16.99 16.24 -7.61
C GLU A 321 17.45 17.69 -7.45
N ALA A 322 17.62 18.16 -6.22
CA ALA A 322 18.12 19.50 -5.93
C ALA A 322 19.56 19.68 -6.42
N PHE A 323 20.42 18.68 -6.20
CA PHE A 323 21.82 18.71 -6.63
C PHE A 323 21.96 18.79 -8.16
N PHE A 324 21.29 17.91 -8.90
CA PHE A 324 21.38 17.91 -10.35
C PHE A 324 20.77 19.14 -10.99
N GLY A 325 19.66 19.64 -10.46
CA GLY A 325 19.05 20.90 -10.91
C GLY A 325 20.02 22.08 -10.77
N TRP A 326 20.73 22.16 -9.63
CA TRP A 326 21.75 23.19 -9.39
C TRP A 326 23.03 22.94 -10.20
N TYR A 327 23.56 21.72 -10.21
CA TYR A 327 24.82 21.34 -10.85
C TYR A 327 24.76 21.44 -12.38
N SER A 328 23.58 21.25 -12.98
CA SER A 328 23.38 21.34 -14.44
C SER A 328 23.77 22.70 -15.02
N ALA A 329 23.82 23.73 -14.20
CA ALA A 329 24.03 25.13 -14.58
C ALA A 329 23.03 25.66 -15.65
N SER A 330 21.99 24.87 -15.97
CA SER A 330 20.89 25.33 -16.80
C SER A 330 20.13 26.44 -16.06
N GLN A 331 19.98 27.59 -16.67
CA GLN A 331 19.31 28.76 -16.03
C GLN A 331 17.89 28.41 -15.58
N TYR A 332 17.17 27.58 -16.32
CA TYR A 332 15.81 27.17 -16.02
C TYR A 332 15.74 26.20 -14.82
N GLU A 333 16.64 25.21 -14.78
CA GLU A 333 16.71 24.25 -13.66
C GLU A 333 17.17 24.96 -12.37
N VAL A 334 18.18 25.81 -12.45
CA VAL A 334 18.65 26.58 -11.28
C VAL A 334 17.55 27.53 -10.79
N PHE A 335 16.80 28.18 -11.70
CA PHE A 335 15.66 29.03 -11.34
C PHE A 335 14.58 28.18 -10.63
N MET A 336 14.24 27.02 -11.16
CA MET A 336 13.25 26.14 -10.57
C MET A 336 13.66 25.68 -9.15
N VAL A 337 14.92 25.26 -8.95
CA VAL A 337 15.43 24.90 -7.62
C VAL A 337 15.31 26.05 -6.63
N LYS A 338 15.73 27.26 -7.02
CA LYS A 338 15.60 28.47 -6.19
C LYS A 338 14.13 28.80 -5.88
N ASN A 339 13.27 28.78 -6.91
CA ASN A 339 11.84 29.02 -6.78
C ASN A 339 11.17 28.02 -5.82
N ARG A 340 11.57 26.75 -5.88
CA ARG A 340 11.03 25.69 -5.01
C ARG A 340 11.50 25.82 -3.57
N ILE A 341 12.78 26.12 -3.35
CA ILE A 341 13.40 26.07 -2.03
C ILE A 341 13.30 27.39 -1.26
N TRP A 342 13.46 28.55 -1.94
CA TRP A 342 13.63 29.86 -1.27
C TRP A 342 12.78 30.99 -1.84
N GLU A 343 12.76 31.16 -3.16
CA GLU A 343 12.30 32.41 -3.78
C GLU A 343 10.84 32.36 -4.24
N GLY A 344 10.26 31.17 -4.36
CA GLY A 344 8.91 30.99 -4.85
C GLY A 344 7.83 31.11 -3.78
N PRO A 345 6.58 31.34 -4.17
CA PRO A 345 5.48 31.51 -3.23
C PRO A 345 5.10 30.23 -2.46
N TYR A 346 5.53 29.08 -2.95
CA TYR A 346 5.26 27.75 -2.34
C TYR A 346 6.49 27.16 -1.61
N TRP A 347 7.54 27.94 -1.33
CA TRP A 347 8.77 27.48 -0.65
C TRP A 347 8.49 26.72 0.64
N TRP A 348 7.45 27.10 1.37
CA TRP A 348 7.03 26.46 2.61
C TRP A 348 6.67 24.98 2.42
N SER A 349 6.10 24.60 1.25
CA SER A 349 5.71 23.21 0.95
C SER A 349 6.93 22.31 0.82
N TYR A 350 8.03 22.79 0.27
CA TYR A 350 9.29 22.07 0.19
C TYR A 350 9.87 21.79 1.58
N TRP A 351 9.94 22.77 2.45
CA TRP A 351 10.47 22.57 3.78
C TRP A 351 9.57 21.71 4.66
N LEU A 352 8.27 21.83 4.52
CA LEU A 352 7.32 20.95 5.19
C LEU A 352 7.46 19.51 4.70
N LEU A 353 7.69 19.29 3.41
CA LEU A 353 8.02 17.98 2.84
C LEU A 353 9.29 17.40 3.47
N ILE A 354 10.38 18.18 3.55
CA ILE A 354 11.63 17.74 4.17
C ILE A 354 11.43 17.40 5.65
N LEU A 355 10.63 18.19 6.36
CA LEU A 355 10.27 17.89 7.76
C LEU A 355 9.53 16.55 7.86
N CYS A 356 8.50 16.35 7.01
CA CYS A 356 7.64 15.17 7.07
C CYS A 356 8.34 13.89 6.62
N ASN A 357 9.07 13.91 5.51
CA ASN A 357 9.68 12.71 4.93
C ASN A 357 11.18 12.56 5.25
N GLY A 358 11.88 13.67 5.44
CA GLY A 358 13.31 13.68 5.72
C GLY A 358 13.64 13.51 7.21
N LEU A 359 13.11 14.40 8.03
CA LEU A 359 13.45 14.44 9.45
C LEU A 359 12.66 13.43 10.28
N SER A 360 11.36 13.27 10.02
CA SER A 360 10.51 12.39 10.83
C SER A 360 10.97 10.93 10.81
N ILE A 361 11.44 10.43 9.66
CA ILE A 361 11.90 9.04 9.55
C ILE A 361 13.20 8.78 10.31
N GLN A 362 14.01 9.79 10.58
CA GLN A 362 15.24 9.63 11.37
C GLN A 362 14.94 9.18 12.80
N LEU A 363 13.74 9.45 13.32
CA LEU A 363 13.29 8.94 14.61
C LEU A 363 13.26 7.41 14.64
N LEU A 364 13.03 6.75 13.51
CA LEU A 364 12.97 5.28 13.41
C LEU A 364 14.32 4.58 13.64
N TRP A 365 15.45 5.29 13.62
CA TRP A 365 16.73 4.75 14.05
C TRP A 365 16.72 4.35 15.53
N PHE A 366 15.99 5.09 16.36
CA PHE A 366 15.94 4.87 17.79
C PHE A 366 14.85 3.83 18.14
N LYS A 367 15.21 2.81 18.91
CA LYS A 367 14.29 1.76 19.35
C LYS A 367 13.03 2.32 20.02
N ARG A 368 13.18 3.36 20.85
CA ARG A 368 12.07 4.01 21.56
C ARG A 368 10.92 4.43 20.64
N PHE A 369 11.21 4.92 19.45
CA PHE A 369 10.21 5.35 18.46
C PHE A 369 9.74 4.20 17.59
N ARG A 370 10.66 3.34 17.14
CA ARG A 370 10.36 2.21 16.27
C ARG A 370 9.57 1.09 16.95
N GLU A 371 9.76 0.92 18.28
CA GLU A 371 9.07 -0.09 19.06
C GLU A 371 7.79 0.44 19.74
N SER A 372 7.45 1.70 19.59
CA SER A 372 6.23 2.29 20.12
C SER A 372 5.15 2.38 19.05
N GLU A 373 4.00 1.74 19.27
CA GLU A 373 2.84 1.79 18.37
C GLU A 373 2.34 3.22 18.14
N PHE A 374 2.31 4.02 19.20
CA PHE A 374 1.90 5.42 19.11
C PHE A 374 2.81 6.24 18.20
N TRP A 375 4.12 6.10 18.36
CA TRP A 375 5.07 6.82 17.53
C TRP A 375 5.08 6.32 16.10
N LEU A 376 4.99 4.99 15.88
CA LEU A 376 4.86 4.43 14.54
C LEU A 376 3.60 4.95 13.83
N PHE A 377 2.47 5.00 14.52
CA PHE A 377 1.22 5.53 13.98
C PHE A 377 1.35 7.01 13.61
N LEU A 378 1.90 7.83 14.52
CA LEU A 378 2.08 9.26 14.28
C LEU A 378 3.05 9.53 13.13
N ILE A 379 4.21 8.87 13.10
CA ILE A 379 5.19 8.99 12.01
C ILE A 379 4.56 8.57 10.69
N SER A 380 3.75 7.51 10.66
CA SER A 380 3.07 7.05 9.46
C SER A 380 2.08 8.09 8.90
N ILE A 381 1.34 8.80 9.77
CA ILE A 381 0.48 9.91 9.35
C ILE A 381 1.33 11.04 8.77
N VAL A 382 2.39 11.44 9.46
CA VAL A 382 3.30 12.49 9.01
C VAL A 382 3.90 12.16 7.65
N VAL A 383 4.35 10.92 7.45
CA VAL A 383 4.85 10.41 6.17
C VAL A 383 3.78 10.48 5.08
N SER A 384 2.55 10.06 5.36
CA SER A 384 1.45 10.13 4.36
C SER A 384 1.18 11.56 3.91
N VAL A 385 1.20 12.53 4.83
CA VAL A 385 1.10 13.96 4.52
C VAL A 385 2.31 14.42 3.69
N GLY A 386 3.51 14.02 4.09
CA GLY A 386 4.74 14.34 3.37
C GLY A 386 4.75 13.81 1.94
N MET A 387 4.25 12.60 1.71
CA MET A 387 4.16 12.01 0.36
C MET A 387 3.12 12.71 -0.52
N TRP A 388 2.05 13.26 0.06
CA TRP A 388 1.14 14.14 -0.65
C TRP A 388 1.79 15.48 -1.00
N LEU A 389 2.49 16.09 -0.05
CA LEU A 389 3.25 17.33 -0.27
C LEU A 389 4.35 17.17 -1.34
N GLU A 390 4.98 15.99 -1.41
CA GLU A 390 5.95 15.68 -2.45
C GLU A 390 5.33 15.84 -3.85
N ARG A 391 4.14 15.28 -4.07
CA ARG A 391 3.44 15.40 -5.36
C ARG A 391 3.06 16.85 -5.64
N PHE A 392 2.63 17.60 -4.61
CA PHE A 392 2.38 19.04 -4.73
C PHE A 392 3.64 19.80 -5.13
N VAL A 393 4.78 19.52 -4.48
CA VAL A 393 6.06 20.16 -4.79
C VAL A 393 6.50 19.82 -6.22
N ILE A 394 6.42 18.57 -6.65
CA ILE A 394 6.80 18.19 -8.02
C ILE A 394 5.89 18.88 -9.05
N ILE A 395 4.60 18.88 -8.86
CA ILE A 395 3.63 19.29 -9.88
C ILE A 395 3.45 20.82 -9.86
N VAL A 396 2.93 21.38 -8.79
CA VAL A 396 2.52 22.78 -8.74
C VAL A 396 3.72 23.72 -8.77
N THR A 397 4.80 23.42 -8.03
CA THR A 397 5.96 24.32 -7.97
C THR A 397 6.76 24.36 -9.26
N SER A 398 6.63 23.35 -10.12
CA SER A 398 7.26 23.39 -11.45
C SER A 398 6.39 24.07 -12.48
N LEU A 399 5.06 23.84 -12.46
CA LEU A 399 4.16 24.36 -13.50
C LEU A 399 3.83 25.85 -13.35
N HIS A 400 3.67 26.37 -12.12
CA HIS A 400 3.21 27.74 -11.90
C HIS A 400 4.16 28.81 -12.43
N ARG A 401 5.42 28.48 -12.65
CA ARG A 401 6.48 29.33 -13.20
C ARG A 401 7.41 28.53 -14.10
N ASP A 402 6.90 28.15 -15.25
CA ASP A 402 7.62 27.43 -16.29
C ASP A 402 8.52 28.35 -17.17
N PHE A 403 8.76 27.96 -18.43
CA PHE A 403 9.62 28.66 -19.36
C PHE A 403 9.13 30.10 -19.74
N LEU A 404 7.82 30.35 -19.68
CA LEU A 404 7.23 31.59 -20.21
C LEU A 404 6.74 32.48 -19.07
N PRO A 405 7.51 33.54 -18.69
CA PRO A 405 7.08 34.44 -17.63
C PRO A 405 5.71 35.12 -17.86
N SER A 406 5.32 35.30 -19.13
CA SER A 406 4.01 35.86 -19.48
C SER A 406 2.82 34.94 -19.15
N SER A 407 3.05 33.64 -18.98
CA SER A 407 2.03 32.66 -18.61
C SER A 407 2.01 32.31 -17.12
N TRP A 408 2.96 32.82 -16.33
CA TRP A 408 3.05 32.51 -14.91
C TRP A 408 1.78 32.88 -14.15
N ALA A 409 1.24 31.90 -13.40
CA ALA A 409 0.05 32.11 -12.57
C ALA A 409 0.10 31.26 -11.33
N MET A 410 -0.53 31.75 -10.27
CA MET A 410 -0.63 31.06 -8.99
C MET A 410 -1.80 30.07 -9.01
N TYR A 411 -1.56 28.87 -8.48
CA TYR A 411 -2.61 27.90 -8.21
C TYR A 411 -3.20 28.13 -6.83
N SER A 412 -4.51 28.06 -6.73
CA SER A 412 -5.24 28.06 -5.47
C SER A 412 -6.34 27.00 -5.53
N PRO A 413 -6.35 26.02 -4.62
CA PRO A 413 -7.37 24.98 -4.63
C PRO A 413 -8.76 25.58 -4.34
N THR A 414 -9.77 25.09 -5.05
CA THR A 414 -11.16 25.44 -4.80
C THR A 414 -11.75 24.50 -3.75
N ILE A 415 -12.96 24.82 -3.28
CA ILE A 415 -13.69 23.94 -2.38
C ILE A 415 -13.99 22.58 -3.03
N ILE A 416 -14.10 22.52 -4.36
CA ILE A 416 -14.34 21.30 -5.12
C ILE A 416 -13.10 20.41 -5.11
N ASP A 417 -11.90 20.98 -5.29
CA ASP A 417 -10.63 20.24 -5.17
C ASP A 417 -10.51 19.56 -3.80
N ILE A 418 -10.73 20.35 -2.74
CA ILE A 418 -10.65 19.88 -1.35
C ILE A 418 -11.73 18.84 -1.05
N SER A 419 -12.95 19.06 -1.54
CA SER A 419 -14.05 18.12 -1.33
C SER A 419 -13.83 16.79 -2.04
N MET A 420 -13.28 16.81 -3.25
CA MET A 420 -12.92 15.57 -3.96
C MET A 420 -11.82 14.81 -3.24
N PHE A 421 -10.77 15.47 -2.81
CA PHE A 421 -9.69 14.83 -2.05
C PHE A 421 -10.21 14.21 -0.76
N THR A 422 -10.89 15.00 0.07
CA THR A 422 -11.47 14.53 1.34
C THR A 422 -12.47 13.41 1.10
N GLY A 423 -13.30 13.53 0.07
CA GLY A 423 -14.29 12.53 -0.31
C GLY A 423 -13.67 11.20 -0.75
N THR A 424 -12.50 11.20 -1.43
CA THR A 424 -11.78 9.95 -1.74
C THR A 424 -11.25 9.27 -0.49
N ILE A 425 -10.81 10.03 0.52
CA ILE A 425 -10.43 9.47 1.82
C ILE A 425 -11.64 8.79 2.47
N GLY A 426 -12.80 9.46 2.48
CA GLY A 426 -14.06 8.86 2.96
C GLY A 426 -14.45 7.60 2.20
N PHE A 427 -14.33 7.59 0.89
CA PHE A 427 -14.61 6.44 0.04
C PHE A 427 -13.67 5.27 0.33
N PHE A 428 -12.38 5.52 0.44
CA PHE A 428 -11.38 4.52 0.81
C PHE A 428 -11.70 3.87 2.17
N PHE A 429 -11.97 4.66 3.21
CA PHE A 429 -12.31 4.12 4.52
C PHE A 429 -13.68 3.41 4.52
N THR A 430 -14.65 3.86 3.72
CA THR A 430 -15.92 3.15 3.52
C THR A 430 -15.67 1.73 2.99
N LEU A 431 -14.81 1.58 1.99
CA LEU A 431 -14.43 0.27 1.44
C LEU A 431 -13.68 -0.59 2.47
N ILE A 432 -12.78 0.00 3.28
CA ILE A 432 -12.10 -0.71 4.39
C ILE A 432 -13.12 -1.23 5.42
N TYR A 433 -14.10 -0.42 5.83
CA TYR A 433 -15.14 -0.87 6.77
C TYR A 433 -15.99 -2.00 6.21
N LEU A 434 -16.35 -1.95 4.92
CA LEU A 434 -17.07 -3.03 4.25
C LEU A 434 -16.20 -4.30 4.17
N PHE A 435 -14.93 -4.16 3.80
CA PHE A 435 -14.00 -5.28 3.76
C PHE A 435 -13.91 -5.99 5.12
N VAL A 436 -13.59 -5.24 6.17
CA VAL A 436 -13.46 -5.80 7.53
C VAL A 436 -14.72 -6.51 8.00
N ARG A 437 -15.90 -6.06 7.54
CA ARG A 437 -17.18 -6.66 7.94
C ARG A 437 -17.51 -7.96 7.21
N PHE A 438 -17.14 -8.08 5.94
CA PHE A 438 -17.60 -9.16 5.06
C PHE A 438 -16.49 -10.11 4.58
N VAL A 439 -15.23 -9.74 4.76
CA VAL A 439 -14.07 -10.51 4.27
C VAL A 439 -13.10 -10.72 5.43
N PRO A 440 -12.41 -11.88 5.53
CA PRO A 440 -11.43 -12.12 6.57
C PRO A 440 -10.26 -11.14 6.46
N ILE A 441 -9.94 -10.46 7.56
CA ILE A 441 -8.87 -9.44 7.62
C ILE A 441 -7.50 -10.12 7.47
N ILE A 442 -7.36 -11.33 7.99
CA ILE A 442 -6.14 -12.14 8.02
C ILE A 442 -6.43 -13.46 7.31
N SER A 443 -5.46 -14.00 6.61
CA SER A 443 -5.57 -15.30 5.93
C SER A 443 -5.64 -16.44 6.95
N ILE A 444 -6.78 -17.14 7.00
CA ILE A 444 -7.02 -18.22 7.96
C ILE A 444 -6.07 -19.38 7.70
N PHE A 445 -5.95 -19.80 6.44
CA PHE A 445 -5.16 -21.00 6.12
C PHE A 445 -3.65 -20.73 6.19
N GLU A 446 -3.17 -19.53 5.83
CA GLU A 446 -1.75 -19.20 5.91
C GLU A 446 -1.29 -19.09 7.38
N VAL A 447 -2.10 -18.50 8.27
CA VAL A 447 -1.80 -18.45 9.70
C VAL A 447 -1.81 -19.84 10.33
N ARG A 448 -2.72 -20.71 9.89
CA ARG A 448 -2.74 -22.12 10.32
C ARG A 448 -1.49 -22.88 9.89
N ALA A 449 -1.06 -22.71 8.63
CA ALA A 449 0.18 -23.30 8.13
C ALA A 449 1.42 -22.80 8.91
N LEU A 450 1.45 -21.51 9.23
CA LEU A 450 2.52 -20.93 10.03
C LEU A 450 2.55 -21.48 11.45
N LEU A 451 1.39 -21.73 12.06
CA LEU A 451 1.30 -22.35 13.38
C LEU A 451 1.80 -23.81 13.38
N GLU A 452 1.39 -24.62 12.38
CA GLU A 452 1.87 -25.99 12.23
C GLU A 452 3.39 -26.05 12.06
N GLU A 453 3.94 -25.18 11.23
CA GLU A 453 5.38 -25.10 11.00
C GLU A 453 6.15 -24.71 12.27
N SER A 454 5.61 -23.79 13.08
CA SER A 454 6.21 -23.41 14.36
C SER A 454 6.21 -24.55 15.38
N ASN A 455 5.13 -25.36 15.40
CA ASN A 455 5.01 -26.52 16.28
C ASN A 455 5.94 -27.67 15.88
N VAL A 456 6.09 -27.92 14.58
CA VAL A 456 7.02 -28.96 14.08
C VAL A 456 8.47 -28.59 14.44
N HIS A 457 8.85 -27.33 14.30
CA HIS A 457 10.21 -26.90 14.70
C HIS A 457 10.42 -26.95 16.22
N GLY A 458 9.39 -26.67 17.03
CA GLY A 458 9.44 -26.86 18.47
C GLY A 458 9.68 -28.31 18.87
N HIS A 459 8.94 -29.26 18.26
CA HIS A 459 9.11 -30.70 18.53
C HIS A 459 10.48 -31.24 18.10
N HIS A 460 11.04 -30.77 16.99
CA HIS A 460 12.40 -31.16 16.58
C HIS A 460 13.46 -30.63 17.56
N GLN A 461 13.33 -29.43 18.08
CA GLN A 461 14.24 -28.91 19.09
C GLN A 461 14.14 -29.70 20.42
N ASP A 462 12.91 -29.99 20.85
CA ASP A 462 12.69 -30.79 22.06
C ASP A 462 13.23 -32.23 21.88
N PHE A 463 13.15 -32.80 20.67
CA PHE A 463 13.71 -34.11 20.37
C PHE A 463 15.24 -34.08 20.36
N GLU A 464 15.88 -33.11 19.73
CA GLU A 464 17.33 -32.96 19.76
C GLU A 464 17.87 -32.63 21.14
N GLU A 465 17.15 -31.88 21.99
CA GLU A 465 17.50 -31.65 23.39
C GLU A 465 17.42 -32.95 24.18
N ASN A 466 16.35 -33.72 24.02
CA ASN A 466 16.20 -35.02 24.70
C ASN A 466 17.27 -36.05 24.27
N VAL A 467 17.64 -36.10 22.98
CA VAL A 467 18.69 -36.95 22.48
C VAL A 467 20.05 -36.57 23.07
N ASN A 468 20.34 -35.27 23.12
CA ASN A 468 21.59 -34.78 23.72
C ASN A 468 21.65 -35.00 25.23
N GLU A 469 20.52 -34.88 25.98
CA GLU A 469 20.47 -35.23 27.40
C GLU A 469 20.68 -36.72 27.63
N VAL A 470 20.14 -37.59 26.77
CA VAL A 470 20.36 -39.02 26.84
C VAL A 470 21.82 -39.40 26.53
N GLU A 471 22.43 -38.76 25.53
CA GLU A 471 23.86 -38.97 25.24
C GLU A 471 24.77 -38.51 26.38
N TYR A 472 24.47 -37.36 27.01
CA TYR A 472 25.23 -36.85 28.17
C TYR A 472 25.06 -37.72 29.43
N THR A 473 23.94 -38.42 29.59
CA THR A 473 23.72 -39.35 30.72
C THR A 473 24.39 -40.71 30.49
N TYR A 474 24.54 -41.16 29.23
CA TYR A 474 25.22 -42.42 28.91
C TYR A 474 26.76 -42.31 29.05
N ASP A 475 27.36 -41.13 28.88
CA ASP A 475 28.81 -40.93 28.98
C ASP A 475 29.28 -40.74 30.45
N ARG A 476 28.36 -40.77 31.43
CA ARG A 476 28.66 -40.67 32.89
C ARG A 476 28.51 -41.96 33.67
N THR A 477 28.26 -43.07 33.03
CA THR A 477 28.32 -44.35 33.71
C THR A 477 29.77 -44.83 33.68
N ASP A 478 30.46 -44.67 34.80
CA ASP A 478 31.79 -45.23 35.05
C ASP A 478 31.90 -46.70 34.65
N PRO A 479 33.04 -47.09 34.06
CA PRO A 479 33.27 -48.50 33.78
C PRO A 479 33.36 -49.27 35.10
N PRO A 480 32.89 -50.52 35.15
CA PRO A 480 33.01 -51.32 36.36
C PRO A 480 34.48 -51.57 36.72
N ASN A 481 34.86 -51.23 37.98
CA ASN A 481 36.14 -51.59 38.53
C ASN A 481 36.31 -53.10 38.48
N GLU A 482 37.32 -53.57 37.73
CA GLU A 482 38.04 -54.83 38.00
C GLU A 482 39.42 -54.56 38.52
#